data_27ea37bf912c88a17c9232d42e9745e3
#
_entry.id   27ea37bf912c88a17c9232d42e9745e3
#
_cell.length_a   1.000
_cell.length_b   1.000
_cell.length_c   1.000
_cell.angle_alpha   90.00
_cell.angle_beta   90.00
_cell.angle_gamma   90.00
#
_symmetry.space_group_name_H-M   'P 1'
#
loop_
_entity.id
_entity.type
_entity.pdbx_description
1 polymer ?
#
loop_
_entity_poly.entity_id
_entity_poly.type
_entity_poly.pdbx_seq_one_letter_code
_entity_poly.pdbx_strand_id
1 'polypeptide(L)'
;MSAAPASAEGTAPIRLGTRGSALALAQSQRVAESIASRTGLEVELVTITTQGDTSPEPLASMGGAGVFVTAVREALMAGECDVVVHSLKDLPTAPHDELVIGAMPQRADARDAAVVAGGIPLAELPAGARVGTGSPRRRAQLRRRFPELEVVELRGNVDTRLARVLGDKEGVAADLDAVILAAAGLERLGRDDAITEHLGIDGWPTAPGQGALAVEVRRGTRGPLASALQSLDHSPTRAAVEAERAVLRLLEAGCSAPLGAHAFLDDGMLFLAARVYSPETGEQVSSAHALYVADTRTPGEDAAALVVDELLRQGAADLAPLGGAR
;
A
#
# COMPACT_ATOMS: atom_id res chain seq x y z
N MET A 1 58.09 9.35 11.52
CA MET A 1 57.37 9.24 10.23
C MET A 1 56.04 8.64 10.53
N SER A 2 55.01 9.48 10.62
CA SER A 2 53.62 9.06 10.90
C SER A 2 52.97 8.70 9.56
N ALA A 3 52.54 7.45 9.44
CA ALA A 3 51.77 7.01 8.26
C ALA A 3 50.37 7.64 8.33
N ALA A 4 50.02 8.39 7.31
CA ALA A 4 48.67 8.89 7.13
C ALA A 4 47.72 7.68 6.94
N PRO A 5 46.49 7.75 7.49
CA PRO A 5 45.52 6.69 7.23
C PRO A 5 45.20 6.67 5.73
N ALA A 6 45.21 5.48 5.15
CA ALA A 6 44.78 5.25 3.76
C ALA A 6 43.35 5.74 3.63
N SER A 7 43.10 6.65 2.70
CA SER A 7 41.78 7.06 2.25
C SER A 7 41.05 5.81 1.79
N ALA A 8 39.89 5.52 2.39
CA ALA A 8 38.97 4.50 1.92
C ALA A 8 38.65 4.80 0.43
N GLU A 9 39.07 3.90 -0.46
CA GLU A 9 38.61 3.92 -1.86
C GLU A 9 37.11 3.95 -1.84
N GLY A 10 36.51 5.02 -2.40
CA GLY A 10 35.09 5.28 -2.33
C GLY A 10 34.29 4.16 -2.99
N THR A 11 33.64 3.34 -2.18
CA THR A 11 32.57 2.48 -2.65
C THR A 11 31.45 3.37 -3.21
N ALA A 12 31.05 3.10 -4.47
CA ALA A 12 29.99 3.87 -5.11
C ALA A 12 28.72 3.86 -4.24
N PRO A 13 27.97 4.96 -4.16
CA PRO A 13 26.74 5.04 -3.39
C PRO A 13 25.70 4.04 -3.91
N ILE A 14 24.85 3.54 -3.02
CA ILE A 14 23.69 2.73 -3.40
C ILE A 14 22.63 3.68 -3.99
N ARG A 15 22.22 3.43 -5.23
CA ARG A 15 21.22 4.24 -5.92
C ARG A 15 19.83 3.68 -5.64
N LEU A 16 19.00 4.43 -4.91
CA LEU A 16 17.62 4.06 -4.59
C LEU A 16 16.65 4.81 -5.51
N GLY A 17 16.03 4.08 -6.44
CA GLY A 17 15.05 4.61 -7.36
C GLY A 17 13.70 4.88 -6.69
N THR A 18 13.11 6.04 -6.97
CA THR A 18 11.84 6.48 -6.42
C THR A 18 11.05 7.34 -7.39
N ARG A 19 9.73 7.41 -7.22
CA ARG A 19 8.89 8.38 -7.94
C ARG A 19 9.07 9.78 -7.34
N GLY A 20 8.75 10.81 -8.14
CA GLY A 20 8.86 12.22 -7.73
C GLY A 20 7.77 12.73 -6.79
N SER A 21 6.74 11.94 -6.44
CA SER A 21 5.70 12.39 -5.52
C SER A 21 6.23 12.52 -4.09
N ALA A 22 5.74 13.51 -3.33
CA ALA A 22 6.17 13.77 -1.96
C ALA A 22 6.09 12.50 -1.07
N LEU A 23 5.02 11.71 -1.21
CA LEU A 23 4.86 10.46 -0.46
C LEU A 23 5.91 9.41 -0.86
N ALA A 24 6.20 9.25 -2.17
CA ALA A 24 7.20 8.29 -2.62
C ALA A 24 8.60 8.69 -2.15
N LEU A 25 8.94 9.98 -2.22
CA LEU A 25 10.20 10.50 -1.70
C LEU A 25 10.32 10.27 -0.19
N ALA A 26 9.30 10.58 0.60
CA ALA A 26 9.31 10.36 2.05
C ALA A 26 9.46 8.86 2.42
N GLN A 27 8.81 7.95 1.68
CA GLN A 27 8.95 6.51 1.85
C GLN A 27 10.35 6.03 1.52
N SER A 28 10.89 6.48 0.39
CA SER A 28 12.23 6.11 -0.09
C SER A 28 13.33 6.65 0.81
N GLN A 29 13.18 7.87 1.32
CA GLN A 29 14.13 8.47 2.26
C GLN A 29 14.27 7.63 3.54
N ARG A 30 13.16 7.19 4.15
CA ARG A 30 13.20 6.32 5.35
C ARG A 30 13.90 4.98 5.09
N VAL A 31 13.68 4.39 3.90
CA VAL A 31 14.37 3.15 3.52
C VAL A 31 15.85 3.42 3.26
N ALA A 32 16.19 4.52 2.58
CA ALA A 32 17.56 4.92 2.32
C ALA A 32 18.36 5.09 3.62
N GLU A 33 17.82 5.82 4.61
CA GLU A 33 18.40 5.99 5.93
C GLU A 33 18.59 4.64 6.65
N SER A 34 17.62 3.74 6.53
CA SER A 34 17.69 2.40 7.10
C SER A 34 18.78 1.54 6.44
N ILE A 35 18.96 1.63 5.12
CA ILE A 35 20.03 0.94 4.39
C ILE A 35 21.39 1.56 4.76
N ALA A 36 21.50 2.88 4.71
CA ALA A 36 22.74 3.59 5.04
C ALA A 36 23.23 3.24 6.45
N SER A 37 22.34 3.24 7.43
CA SER A 37 22.69 2.90 8.82
C SER A 37 23.20 1.45 9.00
N ARG A 38 22.77 0.52 8.13
CA ARG A 38 23.16 -0.90 8.19
C ARG A 38 24.39 -1.23 7.36
N THR A 39 24.62 -0.49 6.29
CA THR A 39 25.75 -0.73 5.39
C THR A 39 26.96 0.14 5.68
N GLY A 40 26.74 1.31 6.28
CA GLY A 40 27.73 2.38 6.37
C GLY A 40 28.01 3.05 5.01
N LEU A 41 27.26 2.71 3.95
CA LEU A 41 27.39 3.28 2.62
C LEU A 41 26.43 4.45 2.43
N GLU A 42 26.83 5.37 1.58
CA GLU A 42 25.95 6.45 1.11
C GLU A 42 24.82 5.85 0.27
N VAL A 43 23.61 6.39 0.42
CA VAL A 43 22.44 6.02 -0.40
C VAL A 43 21.92 7.28 -1.07
N GLU A 44 21.91 7.26 -2.39
CA GLU A 44 21.44 8.36 -3.22
C GLU A 44 20.03 8.07 -3.76
N LEU A 45 19.11 9.04 -3.66
CA LEU A 45 17.78 8.93 -4.26
C LEU A 45 17.82 9.31 -5.74
N VAL A 46 17.39 8.40 -6.61
CA VAL A 46 17.26 8.62 -8.05
C VAL A 46 15.79 8.78 -8.39
N THR A 47 15.36 9.99 -8.75
CA THR A 47 13.97 10.25 -9.12
C THR A 47 13.70 9.76 -10.54
N ILE A 48 12.71 8.87 -10.68
CA ILE A 48 12.26 8.28 -11.93
C ILE A 48 10.92 8.90 -12.31
N THR A 49 10.88 9.55 -13.47
CA THR A 49 9.64 10.15 -13.98
C THR A 49 8.76 9.05 -14.58
N THR A 50 7.52 8.94 -14.11
CA THR A 50 6.56 7.96 -14.65
C THR A 50 5.47 8.66 -15.47
N GLN A 51 4.93 7.97 -16.47
CA GLN A 51 3.80 8.51 -17.26
C GLN A 51 2.59 8.82 -16.37
N GLY A 52 2.37 8.04 -15.32
CA GLY A 52 1.29 8.27 -14.36
C GLY A 52 1.45 9.53 -13.50
N ASP A 53 2.68 10.08 -13.41
CA ASP A 53 2.94 11.34 -12.68
C ASP A 53 2.73 12.56 -13.59
N THR A 54 2.75 12.39 -14.93
CA THR A 54 2.69 13.49 -15.91
C THR A 54 1.40 13.53 -16.72
N SER A 55 0.69 12.40 -16.86
CA SER A 55 -0.52 12.31 -17.68
C SER A 55 -1.79 12.70 -16.90
N PRO A 56 -2.67 13.54 -17.47
CA PRO A 56 -3.99 13.84 -16.92
C PRO A 56 -5.02 12.71 -17.17
N GLU A 57 -4.67 11.68 -17.95
CA GLU A 57 -5.59 10.61 -18.33
C GLU A 57 -6.03 9.74 -17.14
N PRO A 58 -7.21 9.10 -17.19
CA PRO A 58 -7.66 8.19 -16.17
C PRO A 58 -6.69 7.01 -15.98
N LEU A 59 -6.27 6.73 -14.74
CA LEU A 59 -5.41 5.58 -14.43
C LEU A 59 -5.97 4.25 -14.96
N ALA A 60 -7.30 4.12 -15.00
CA ALA A 60 -7.96 2.92 -15.53
C ALA A 60 -7.72 2.74 -17.04
N SER A 61 -7.63 3.82 -17.83
CA SER A 61 -7.31 3.78 -19.26
C SER A 61 -5.83 3.53 -19.55
N MET A 62 -4.95 3.81 -18.56
CA MET A 62 -3.50 3.65 -18.66
C MET A 62 -3.00 2.29 -18.11
N GLY A 63 -3.87 1.33 -17.81
CA GLY A 63 -3.47 0.04 -17.22
C GLY A 63 -3.46 0.01 -15.68
N GLY A 64 -4.07 1.00 -15.03
CA GLY A 64 -4.24 1.03 -13.58
C GLY A 64 -2.95 1.35 -12.80
N ALA A 65 -2.84 0.86 -11.56
CA ALA A 65 -1.69 1.11 -10.68
C ALA A 65 -0.35 0.56 -11.24
N GLY A 66 -0.41 -0.37 -12.20
CA GLY A 66 0.78 -0.95 -12.86
C GLY A 66 1.66 0.08 -13.57
N VAL A 67 1.09 1.17 -14.11
CA VAL A 67 1.84 2.22 -14.83
C VAL A 67 2.94 2.85 -13.97
N PHE A 68 2.66 3.05 -12.69
CA PHE A 68 3.64 3.62 -11.75
C PHE A 68 4.76 2.64 -11.41
N VAL A 69 4.46 1.35 -11.39
CA VAL A 69 5.42 0.30 -11.06
C VAL A 69 6.33 0.00 -12.24
N THR A 70 5.79 -0.02 -13.46
CA THR A 70 6.50 -0.39 -14.68
C THR A 70 7.75 0.45 -14.90
N ALA A 71 7.64 1.78 -14.96
CA ALA A 71 8.77 2.66 -15.22
C ALA A 71 9.87 2.54 -14.15
N VAL A 72 9.49 2.38 -12.87
CA VAL A 72 10.46 2.23 -11.78
C VAL A 72 11.17 0.87 -11.86
N ARG A 73 10.46 -0.20 -12.26
CA ARG A 73 11.05 -1.53 -12.52
C ARG A 73 11.97 -1.54 -13.74
N GLU A 74 11.57 -0.84 -14.82
CA GLU A 74 12.41 -0.69 -16.02
C GLU A 74 13.74 -0.03 -15.69
N ALA A 75 13.74 1.06 -14.91
CA ALA A 75 14.95 1.72 -14.43
C ALA A 75 15.82 0.79 -13.56
N LEU A 76 15.19 -0.02 -12.69
CA LEU A 76 15.89 -1.01 -11.87
C LEU A 76 16.53 -2.10 -12.75
N MET A 77 15.82 -2.60 -13.75
CA MET A 77 16.35 -3.62 -14.69
C MET A 77 17.46 -3.06 -15.58
N ALA A 78 17.32 -1.81 -16.04
CA ALA A 78 18.35 -1.10 -16.82
C ALA A 78 19.61 -0.77 -16.01
N GLY A 79 19.58 -0.96 -14.68
CA GLY A 79 20.72 -0.65 -13.82
C GLY A 79 20.89 0.85 -13.56
N GLU A 80 19.86 1.66 -13.79
CA GLU A 80 19.85 3.08 -13.45
C GLU A 80 19.79 3.30 -11.95
N CYS A 81 19.24 2.33 -11.21
CA CYS A 81 19.26 2.23 -9.76
C CYS A 81 19.53 0.79 -9.31
N ASP A 82 19.80 0.61 -8.03
CA ASP A 82 20.19 -0.68 -7.44
C ASP A 82 19.07 -1.31 -6.62
N VAL A 83 18.17 -0.47 -6.11
CA VAL A 83 17.02 -0.81 -5.28
C VAL A 83 15.90 0.18 -5.53
N VAL A 84 14.63 -0.25 -5.40
CA VAL A 84 13.46 0.62 -5.52
C VAL A 84 12.48 0.36 -4.38
N VAL A 85 11.66 1.38 -4.05
CA VAL A 85 10.66 1.29 -2.98
C VAL A 85 9.26 1.52 -3.54
N HIS A 86 8.34 0.63 -3.14
CA HIS A 86 6.93 0.73 -3.49
C HIS A 86 6.04 0.73 -2.25
N SER A 87 4.91 1.42 -2.31
CA SER A 87 3.78 1.08 -1.45
C SER A 87 3.30 -0.31 -1.85
N LEU A 88 3.33 -1.29 -0.94
CA LEU A 88 3.09 -2.71 -1.28
C LEU A 88 1.70 -2.94 -1.90
N LYS A 89 0.68 -2.19 -1.47
CA LYS A 89 -0.69 -2.29 -2.00
C LYS A 89 -0.82 -1.92 -3.48
N ASP A 90 0.14 -1.17 -4.03
CA ASP A 90 0.14 -0.73 -5.43
C ASP A 90 0.97 -1.66 -6.33
N LEU A 91 1.71 -2.61 -5.71
CA LEU A 91 2.57 -3.56 -6.41
C LEU A 91 1.74 -4.78 -6.88
N PRO A 92 1.79 -5.15 -8.18
CA PRO A 92 1.12 -6.35 -8.68
C PRO A 92 1.44 -7.60 -7.87
N THR A 93 0.48 -8.52 -7.74
CA THR A 93 0.67 -9.77 -6.98
C THR A 93 1.44 -10.83 -7.75
N ALA A 94 1.43 -10.75 -9.09
CA ALA A 94 2.19 -11.64 -9.95
C ALA A 94 3.70 -11.45 -9.71
N PRO A 95 4.47 -12.53 -9.58
CA PRO A 95 5.93 -12.47 -9.47
C PRO A 95 6.54 -11.88 -10.74
N HIS A 96 7.73 -11.30 -10.61
CA HIS A 96 8.54 -10.83 -11.73
C HIS A 96 9.76 -11.76 -11.88
N ASP A 97 10.11 -12.12 -13.13
CA ASP A 97 11.17 -13.12 -13.37
C ASP A 97 12.55 -12.62 -12.92
N GLU A 98 12.85 -11.35 -13.13
CA GLU A 98 14.16 -10.76 -12.88
C GLU A 98 14.25 -9.98 -11.55
N LEU A 99 13.12 -9.69 -10.90
CA LEU A 99 13.06 -8.90 -9.69
C LEU A 99 12.55 -9.70 -8.49
N VAL A 100 12.93 -9.28 -7.30
CA VAL A 100 12.45 -9.86 -6.05
C VAL A 100 12.24 -8.78 -5.00
N ILE A 101 11.27 -8.98 -4.12
CA ILE A 101 11.11 -8.16 -2.93
C ILE A 101 12.15 -8.61 -1.91
N GLY A 102 13.26 -7.85 -1.86
CA GLY A 102 14.40 -8.12 -0.99
C GLY A 102 14.11 -7.85 0.49
N ALA A 103 13.21 -6.89 0.79
CA ALA A 103 12.76 -6.60 2.15
C ALA A 103 11.34 -6.05 2.18
N MET A 104 10.63 -6.38 3.25
CA MET A 104 9.41 -5.71 3.70
C MET A 104 9.66 -5.19 5.12
N PRO A 105 9.95 -3.88 5.27
CA PRO A 105 10.16 -3.29 6.60
C PRO A 105 8.92 -3.42 7.48
N GLN A 106 9.09 -3.17 8.78
CA GLN A 106 7.97 -3.16 9.70
C GLN A 106 6.83 -2.29 9.17
N ARG A 107 5.62 -2.86 9.17
CA ARG A 107 4.39 -2.23 8.67
C ARG A 107 4.04 -1.02 9.52
N ALA A 108 3.73 0.11 8.89
CA ALA A 108 3.08 1.24 9.53
C ALA A 108 1.59 0.94 9.74
N ASP A 109 0.86 1.88 10.37
CA ASP A 109 -0.58 1.72 10.61
C ASP A 109 -1.32 1.35 9.31
N ALA A 110 -1.96 0.19 9.33
CA ALA A 110 -2.70 -0.33 8.18
C ALA A 110 -4.07 0.31 8.00
N ARG A 111 -4.58 1.06 9.02
CA ARG A 111 -5.92 1.63 9.00
C ARG A 111 -6.11 2.67 7.89
N ASP A 112 -7.35 2.83 7.50
CA ASP A 112 -7.79 4.06 6.85
C ASP A 112 -8.04 5.13 7.90
N ALA A 113 -7.89 6.38 7.50
CA ALA A 113 -8.17 7.55 8.30
C ALA A 113 -9.18 8.44 7.58
N ALA A 114 -10.14 8.96 8.32
CA ALA A 114 -10.98 10.05 7.88
C ALA A 114 -10.34 11.39 8.26
N VAL A 115 -10.32 12.31 7.30
CA VAL A 115 -10.06 13.73 7.53
C VAL A 115 -11.37 14.45 7.26
N VAL A 116 -11.94 15.06 8.31
CA VAL A 116 -13.28 15.64 8.26
C VAL A 116 -13.18 17.14 8.55
N ALA A 117 -13.85 17.96 7.75
CA ALA A 117 -13.97 19.40 8.00
C ALA A 117 -14.58 19.64 9.38
N GLY A 118 -14.00 20.56 10.15
CA GLY A 118 -14.46 20.86 11.50
C GLY A 118 -14.08 19.84 12.58
N GLY A 119 -13.37 18.74 12.22
CA GLY A 119 -12.82 17.80 13.20
C GLY A 119 -13.83 16.91 13.92
N ILE A 120 -15.05 16.76 13.38
CA ILE A 120 -16.09 15.88 13.93
C ILE A 120 -15.92 14.43 13.41
N PRO A 121 -16.40 13.41 14.14
CA PRO A 121 -16.42 12.03 13.64
C PRO A 121 -17.20 11.89 12.32
N LEU A 122 -16.79 10.95 11.49
CA LEU A 122 -17.44 10.69 10.19
C LEU A 122 -18.93 10.35 10.35
N ALA A 123 -19.30 9.70 11.45
CA ALA A 123 -20.69 9.34 11.77
C ALA A 123 -21.57 10.55 12.17
N GLU A 124 -20.98 11.70 12.48
CA GLU A 124 -21.70 12.92 12.85
C GLU A 124 -21.91 13.88 11.66
N LEU A 125 -21.42 13.51 10.48
CA LEU A 125 -21.67 14.29 9.27
C LEU A 125 -23.16 14.30 8.92
N PRO A 126 -23.70 15.46 8.48
CA PRO A 126 -25.11 15.56 8.09
C PRO A 126 -25.39 14.74 6.82
N ALA A 127 -26.65 14.33 6.64
CA ALA A 127 -27.08 13.68 5.41
C ALA A 127 -26.77 14.55 4.18
N GLY A 128 -26.27 13.93 3.12
CA GLY A 128 -25.81 14.60 1.91
C GLY A 128 -24.40 15.18 2.00
N ALA A 129 -23.68 15.05 3.12
CA ALA A 129 -22.29 15.45 3.22
C ALA A 129 -21.40 14.68 2.22
N ARG A 130 -20.49 15.38 1.60
CA ARG A 130 -19.67 14.90 0.46
C ARG A 130 -18.36 14.32 0.95
N VAL A 131 -18.19 13.00 0.76
CA VAL A 131 -17.00 12.26 1.19
C VAL A 131 -16.18 11.80 0.00
N GLY A 132 -14.94 12.28 -0.12
CA GLY A 132 -14.06 11.99 -1.25
C GLY A 132 -13.30 10.68 -1.11
N THR A 133 -13.33 9.82 -2.14
CA THR A 133 -12.45 8.67 -2.29
C THR A 133 -12.34 8.20 -3.72
N GLY A 134 -11.15 7.79 -4.17
CA GLY A 134 -10.94 7.12 -5.46
C GLY A 134 -10.91 5.59 -5.36
N SER A 135 -11.13 5.02 -4.17
CA SER A 135 -11.04 3.57 -3.94
C SER A 135 -12.41 2.91 -4.05
N PRO A 136 -12.62 1.93 -4.96
CA PRO A 136 -13.87 1.18 -5.05
C PRO A 136 -14.24 0.50 -3.73
N ARG A 137 -13.27 -0.07 -3.02
CA ARG A 137 -13.45 -0.65 -1.68
C ARG A 137 -14.01 0.37 -0.69
N ARG A 138 -13.35 1.53 -0.54
CA ARG A 138 -13.79 2.58 0.39
C ARG A 138 -15.17 3.11 0.01
N ARG A 139 -15.45 3.25 -1.27
CA ARG A 139 -16.77 3.65 -1.79
C ARG A 139 -17.87 2.68 -1.33
N ALA A 140 -17.65 1.38 -1.49
CA ALA A 140 -18.59 0.36 -1.06
C ALA A 140 -18.77 0.35 0.47
N GLN A 141 -17.69 0.52 1.23
CA GLN A 141 -17.72 0.60 2.69
C GLN A 141 -18.49 1.84 3.18
N LEU A 142 -18.28 3.02 2.55
CA LEU A 142 -19.03 4.24 2.86
C LEU A 142 -20.52 4.04 2.59
N ARG A 143 -20.91 3.56 1.41
CA ARG A 143 -22.30 3.30 1.05
C ARG A 143 -22.99 2.35 2.02
N ARG A 144 -22.28 1.32 2.49
CA ARG A 144 -22.81 0.36 3.44
C ARG A 144 -22.99 0.96 4.84
N ARG A 145 -21.99 1.69 5.33
CA ARG A 145 -21.96 2.15 6.72
C ARG A 145 -22.64 3.50 6.93
N PHE A 146 -22.63 4.33 5.89
CA PHE A 146 -23.12 5.70 5.90
C PHE A 146 -23.91 5.99 4.61
N PRO A 147 -25.07 5.31 4.42
CA PRO A 147 -25.82 5.38 3.16
C PRO A 147 -26.37 6.77 2.86
N GLU A 148 -26.47 7.63 3.87
CA GLU A 148 -26.91 9.02 3.76
C GLU A 148 -25.84 9.98 3.23
N LEU A 149 -24.55 9.55 3.16
CA LEU A 149 -23.46 10.40 2.67
C LEU A 149 -23.32 10.32 1.15
N GLU A 150 -22.96 11.42 0.52
CA GLU A 150 -22.64 11.49 -0.90
C GLU A 150 -21.17 11.09 -1.11
N VAL A 151 -20.90 9.97 -1.78
CA VAL A 151 -19.55 9.51 -2.09
C VAL A 151 -19.08 10.10 -3.41
N VAL A 152 -18.05 10.96 -3.36
CA VAL A 152 -17.49 11.68 -4.52
C VAL A 152 -16.20 11.00 -4.97
N GLU A 153 -16.03 10.80 -6.27
CA GLU A 153 -14.77 10.29 -6.82
C GLU A 153 -13.66 11.33 -6.66
N LEU A 154 -12.54 10.93 -6.08
CA LEU A 154 -11.41 11.81 -5.78
C LEU A 154 -10.11 11.26 -6.33
N ARG A 155 -9.36 12.13 -7.02
CA ARG A 155 -8.03 11.85 -7.61
C ARG A 155 -6.98 12.81 -7.08
N GLY A 156 -5.73 12.59 -7.47
CA GLY A 156 -4.59 13.38 -7.07
C GLY A 156 -3.77 12.74 -5.95
N ASN A 157 -2.69 13.40 -5.57
CA ASN A 157 -1.85 13.01 -4.44
C ASN A 157 -2.52 13.34 -3.10
N VAL A 158 -1.87 13.01 -1.99
CA VAL A 158 -2.42 13.21 -0.63
C VAL A 158 -2.72 14.69 -0.38
N ASP A 159 -1.80 15.59 -0.71
CA ASP A 159 -1.97 17.03 -0.45
C ASP A 159 -3.13 17.62 -1.26
N THR A 160 -3.24 17.27 -2.54
CA THR A 160 -4.37 17.67 -3.40
C THR A 160 -5.71 17.20 -2.82
N ARG A 161 -5.76 15.97 -2.25
CA ARG A 161 -6.98 15.44 -1.64
C ARG A 161 -7.31 16.12 -0.32
N LEU A 162 -6.29 16.42 0.49
CA LEU A 162 -6.48 17.17 1.73
C LEU A 162 -6.99 18.59 1.46
N ALA A 163 -6.46 19.27 0.44
CA ALA A 163 -6.88 20.60 0.05
C ALA A 163 -8.39 20.67 -0.27
N ARG A 164 -8.99 19.59 -0.80
CA ARG A 164 -10.43 19.50 -1.07
C ARG A 164 -11.31 19.55 0.19
N VAL A 165 -10.73 19.26 1.38
CA VAL A 165 -11.43 19.31 2.68
C VAL A 165 -10.99 20.50 3.51
N LEU A 166 -9.68 20.79 3.53
CA LEU A 166 -9.09 21.79 4.43
C LEU A 166 -8.86 23.14 3.73
N GLY A 167 -9.03 23.19 2.39
CA GLY A 167 -8.52 24.28 1.57
C GLY A 167 -6.99 24.24 1.46
N ASP A 168 -6.42 25.13 0.68
CA ASP A 168 -4.98 25.30 0.61
C ASP A 168 -4.57 26.78 0.70
N LYS A 169 -3.23 27.00 0.82
CA LYS A 169 -2.65 28.36 0.89
C LYS A 169 -2.66 29.09 -0.46
N GLU A 170 -2.91 28.36 -1.55
CA GLU A 170 -2.93 28.90 -2.92
C GLU A 170 -4.36 29.31 -3.34
N GLY A 171 -5.35 29.16 -2.44
CA GLY A 171 -6.71 29.62 -2.63
C GLY A 171 -7.66 28.59 -3.23
N VAL A 172 -7.30 27.30 -3.20
CA VAL A 172 -8.26 26.22 -3.52
C VAL A 172 -9.28 26.16 -2.40
N ALA A 173 -10.54 26.46 -2.73
CA ALA A 173 -11.63 26.37 -1.76
C ALA A 173 -11.95 24.89 -1.46
N ALA A 174 -12.20 24.58 -0.20
CA ALA A 174 -12.73 23.30 0.19
C ALA A 174 -14.12 23.08 -0.45
N ASP A 175 -14.31 21.88 -1.01
CA ASP A 175 -15.57 21.48 -1.66
C ASP A 175 -16.05 20.09 -1.23
N LEU A 176 -15.35 19.46 -0.30
CA LEU A 176 -15.71 18.18 0.34
C LEU A 176 -15.78 18.36 1.86
N ASP A 177 -16.68 17.62 2.48
CA ASP A 177 -16.82 17.59 3.94
C ASP A 177 -15.82 16.64 4.59
N ALA A 178 -15.43 15.57 3.86
CA ALA A 178 -14.44 14.61 4.34
C ALA A 178 -13.68 13.93 3.18
N VAL A 179 -12.55 13.32 3.52
CA VAL A 179 -11.79 12.43 2.63
C VAL A 179 -11.29 11.21 3.41
N ILE A 180 -11.30 10.03 2.74
CA ILE A 180 -10.75 8.80 3.32
C ILE A 180 -9.39 8.51 2.69
N LEU A 181 -8.35 8.49 3.52
CA LEU A 181 -6.96 8.25 3.15
C LEU A 181 -6.38 7.07 3.94
N ALA A 182 -5.19 6.58 3.56
CA ALA A 182 -4.45 5.63 4.38
C ALA A 182 -3.67 6.39 5.47
N ALA A 183 -3.84 6.01 6.73
CA ALA A 183 -3.15 6.63 7.87
C ALA A 183 -1.63 6.67 7.66
N ALA A 184 -1.01 5.55 7.25
CA ALA A 184 0.41 5.48 6.92
C ALA A 184 0.88 6.51 5.87
N GLY A 185 0.00 6.93 4.96
CA GLY A 185 0.33 7.97 3.97
C GLY A 185 0.41 9.36 4.60
N LEU A 186 -0.51 9.67 5.49
CA LEU A 186 -0.56 10.92 6.26
C LEU A 186 0.63 11.02 7.22
N GLU A 187 0.89 9.97 8.00
CA GLU A 187 2.02 9.88 8.92
C GLU A 187 3.38 10.06 8.22
N ARG A 188 3.56 9.45 7.05
CA ARG A 188 4.82 9.57 6.29
C ARG A 188 5.07 10.96 5.75
N LEU A 189 4.01 11.71 5.53
CA LEU A 189 4.06 13.12 5.11
C LEU A 189 4.07 14.11 6.28
N GLY A 190 4.02 13.63 7.54
CA GLY A 190 3.88 14.50 8.71
C GLY A 190 2.55 15.27 8.73
N ARG A 191 1.48 14.65 8.25
CA ARG A 191 0.11 15.20 8.17
C ARG A 191 -0.86 14.41 9.06
N ASP A 192 -0.34 13.73 10.07
CA ASP A 192 -1.11 12.97 11.06
C ASP A 192 -2.00 13.86 11.92
N ASP A 193 -1.65 15.11 12.09
CA ASP A 193 -2.45 16.16 12.72
C ASP A 193 -3.79 16.44 12.01
N ALA A 194 -3.89 16.14 10.72
CA ALA A 194 -5.13 16.24 9.96
C ALA A 194 -6.09 15.07 10.18
N ILE A 195 -5.66 13.98 10.81
CA ILE A 195 -6.50 12.80 11.04
C ILE A 195 -7.55 13.11 12.10
N THR A 196 -8.81 13.05 11.69
CA THR A 196 -9.94 13.20 12.63
C THR A 196 -10.27 11.88 13.31
N GLU A 197 -10.24 10.77 12.53
CA GLU A 197 -10.63 9.45 13.01
C GLU A 197 -9.85 8.37 12.29
N HIS A 198 -9.38 7.34 13.03
CA HIS A 198 -8.87 6.11 12.47
C HIS A 198 -10.00 5.08 12.34
N LEU A 199 -10.23 4.55 11.13
CA LEU A 199 -11.28 3.58 10.89
C LEU A 199 -10.81 2.18 11.29
N GLY A 200 -11.46 1.59 12.30
CA GLY A 200 -11.07 0.29 12.88
C GLY A 200 -11.17 -0.85 11.88
N ILE A 201 -10.13 -1.68 11.78
CA ILE A 201 -9.96 -2.73 10.78
C ILE A 201 -11.09 -3.78 10.80
N ASP A 202 -11.60 -4.13 11.98
CA ASP A 202 -12.68 -5.14 12.12
C ASP A 202 -13.96 -4.73 11.38
N GLY A 203 -14.31 -3.45 11.45
CA GLY A 203 -15.46 -2.87 10.74
C GLY A 203 -15.12 -2.31 9.36
N TRP A 204 -13.84 -2.07 9.10
CA TRP A 204 -13.35 -1.37 7.92
C TRP A 204 -12.03 -1.99 7.40
N PRO A 205 -12.04 -3.23 6.89
CA PRO A 205 -10.84 -3.88 6.39
C PRO A 205 -10.23 -3.08 5.24
N THR A 206 -8.91 -3.05 5.21
CA THR A 206 -8.13 -2.19 4.32
C THR A 206 -7.64 -2.90 3.07
N ALA A 207 -7.05 -2.16 2.13
CA ALA A 207 -6.46 -2.78 0.95
C ALA A 207 -5.33 -3.73 1.36
N PRO A 208 -5.21 -4.92 0.74
CA PRO A 208 -4.11 -5.84 1.00
C PRO A 208 -2.75 -5.17 0.88
N GLY A 209 -1.91 -5.32 1.89
CA GLY A 209 -0.59 -4.68 1.98
C GLY A 209 -0.60 -3.19 2.32
N GLN A 210 -1.74 -2.58 2.69
CA GLN A 210 -1.77 -1.18 3.11
C GLN A 210 -0.90 -0.95 4.35
N GLY A 211 -0.14 0.14 4.38
CA GLY A 211 0.82 0.47 5.43
C GLY A 211 2.21 -0.15 5.22
N ALA A 212 2.33 -1.24 4.46
CA ALA A 212 3.60 -1.88 4.18
C ALA A 212 4.32 -1.27 2.97
N LEU A 213 5.65 -1.35 3.00
CA LEU A 213 6.54 -1.04 1.87
C LEU A 213 7.14 -2.33 1.31
N ALA A 214 7.36 -2.35 0.01
CA ALA A 214 8.17 -3.34 -0.67
C ALA A 214 9.48 -2.69 -1.14
N VAL A 215 10.60 -3.28 -0.76
CA VAL A 215 11.94 -2.91 -1.25
C VAL A 215 12.34 -3.94 -2.28
N GLU A 216 12.31 -3.56 -3.55
CA GLU A 216 12.52 -4.48 -4.69
C GLU A 216 13.92 -4.31 -5.27
N VAL A 217 14.54 -5.42 -5.61
CA VAL A 217 15.91 -5.48 -6.17
C VAL A 217 15.95 -6.50 -7.31
N ARG A 218 17.01 -6.43 -8.14
CA ARG A 218 17.28 -7.47 -9.13
C ARG A 218 17.54 -8.82 -8.45
N ARG A 219 17.02 -9.88 -9.02
CA ARG A 219 17.30 -11.25 -8.57
C ARG A 219 18.80 -11.51 -8.60
N GLY A 220 19.33 -12.09 -7.53
CA GLY A 220 20.77 -12.35 -7.40
C GLY A 220 21.58 -11.17 -6.86
N THR A 221 20.96 -10.07 -6.43
CA THR A 221 21.64 -9.00 -5.67
C THR A 221 22.43 -9.59 -4.50
N ARG A 222 23.67 -9.14 -4.30
CA ARG A 222 24.63 -9.65 -3.31
C ARG A 222 25.32 -8.51 -2.58
N GLY A 223 26.22 -8.84 -1.64
CA GLY A 223 27.06 -7.90 -0.94
C GLY A 223 26.31 -7.10 0.13
N PRO A 224 26.82 -5.92 0.52
CA PRO A 224 26.30 -5.12 1.63
C PRO A 224 24.81 -4.80 1.49
N LEU A 225 24.33 -4.47 0.28
CA LEU A 225 22.91 -4.21 0.04
C LEU A 225 22.04 -5.42 0.38
N ALA A 226 22.41 -6.62 -0.07
CA ALA A 226 21.63 -7.83 0.22
C ALA A 226 21.56 -8.11 1.74
N SER A 227 22.69 -7.94 2.45
CA SER A 227 22.75 -8.11 3.92
C SER A 227 21.90 -7.06 4.64
N ALA A 228 21.93 -5.81 4.18
CA ALA A 228 21.08 -4.76 4.75
C ALA A 228 19.60 -5.04 4.55
N LEU A 229 19.19 -5.50 3.36
CA LEU A 229 17.82 -5.87 3.06
C LEU A 229 17.36 -7.04 3.94
N GLN A 230 18.19 -8.07 4.11
CA GLN A 230 17.87 -9.19 5.00
C GLN A 230 17.64 -8.72 6.45
N SER A 231 18.42 -7.77 6.95
CA SER A 231 18.25 -7.22 8.29
C SER A 231 17.10 -6.21 8.41
N LEU A 232 16.66 -5.64 7.30
CA LEU A 232 15.53 -4.72 7.20
C LEU A 232 14.19 -5.47 7.09
N ASP A 233 14.24 -6.71 6.62
CA ASP A 233 13.05 -7.53 6.40
C ASP A 233 12.40 -7.93 7.73
N HIS A 234 11.13 -7.56 7.91
CA HIS A 234 10.37 -7.83 9.12
C HIS A 234 9.45 -9.03 8.90
N SER A 235 9.87 -10.20 9.38
CA SER A 235 9.17 -11.48 9.15
C SER A 235 7.68 -11.46 9.50
N PRO A 236 7.23 -10.87 10.63
CA PRO A 236 5.79 -10.80 10.93
C PRO A 236 5.01 -9.95 9.90
N THR A 237 5.59 -8.82 9.45
CA THR A 237 4.98 -8.02 8.38
C THR A 237 4.90 -8.82 7.10
N ARG A 238 6.00 -9.46 6.68
CA ARG A 238 6.05 -10.27 5.45
C ARG A 238 4.99 -11.35 5.47
N ALA A 239 4.92 -12.16 6.53
CA ALA A 239 3.94 -13.23 6.65
C ALA A 239 2.49 -12.71 6.54
N ALA A 240 2.18 -11.63 7.23
CA ALA A 240 0.85 -11.03 7.19
C ALA A 240 0.49 -10.51 5.79
N VAL A 241 1.35 -9.67 5.18
CA VAL A 241 1.00 -9.04 3.90
C VAL A 241 1.08 -10.00 2.72
N GLU A 242 1.88 -11.06 2.79
CA GLU A 242 1.89 -12.14 1.80
C GLU A 242 0.57 -12.91 1.83
N ALA A 243 0.01 -13.19 3.01
CA ALA A 243 -1.32 -13.78 3.16
C ALA A 243 -2.43 -12.88 2.56
N GLU A 244 -2.40 -11.58 2.88
CA GLU A 244 -3.34 -10.62 2.29
C GLU A 244 -3.27 -10.58 0.76
N ARG A 245 -2.05 -10.56 0.21
CA ARG A 245 -1.80 -10.54 -1.24
C ARG A 245 -2.17 -11.86 -1.93
N ALA A 246 -2.04 -12.98 -1.22
CA ALA A 246 -2.48 -14.29 -1.71
C ALA A 246 -4.00 -14.32 -1.92
N VAL A 247 -4.80 -13.65 -1.07
CA VAL A 247 -6.25 -13.49 -1.31
C VAL A 247 -6.52 -12.79 -2.65
N LEU A 248 -5.82 -11.66 -2.93
CA LEU A 248 -5.95 -10.97 -4.22
C LEU A 248 -5.60 -11.87 -5.40
N ARG A 249 -4.50 -12.60 -5.27
CA ARG A 249 -3.99 -13.46 -6.34
C ARG A 249 -4.94 -14.64 -6.61
N LEU A 250 -5.43 -15.30 -5.57
CA LEU A 250 -6.33 -16.45 -5.69
C LEU A 250 -7.72 -16.06 -6.21
N LEU A 251 -8.18 -14.84 -5.93
CA LEU A 251 -9.40 -14.28 -6.52
C LEU A 251 -9.17 -13.69 -7.92
N GLU A 252 -7.94 -13.74 -8.44
CA GLU A 252 -7.54 -13.08 -9.69
C GLU A 252 -7.97 -11.59 -9.73
N ALA A 253 -7.99 -10.96 -8.56
CA ALA A 253 -8.48 -9.61 -8.39
C ALA A 253 -7.33 -8.60 -8.56
N GLY A 254 -7.58 -7.52 -9.30
CA GLY A 254 -6.63 -6.41 -9.44
C GLY A 254 -6.62 -5.49 -8.21
N CYS A 255 -5.64 -4.56 -8.17
CA CYS A 255 -5.53 -3.56 -7.09
C CYS A 255 -6.75 -2.64 -6.96
N SER A 256 -7.61 -2.56 -7.98
CA SER A 256 -8.86 -1.81 -7.99
C SER A 256 -10.08 -2.61 -7.54
N ALA A 257 -9.94 -3.89 -7.21
CA ALA A 257 -11.04 -4.69 -6.74
C ALA A 257 -11.63 -4.12 -5.44
N PRO A 258 -12.95 -4.20 -5.25
CA PRO A 258 -13.60 -3.76 -4.02
C PRO A 258 -13.42 -4.81 -2.91
N LEU A 259 -12.16 -5.08 -2.57
CA LEU A 259 -11.73 -6.10 -1.62
C LEU A 259 -10.89 -5.46 -0.51
N GLY A 260 -11.21 -5.83 0.73
CA GLY A 260 -10.39 -5.57 1.90
C GLY A 260 -9.85 -6.88 2.47
N ALA A 261 -8.56 -6.91 2.83
CA ALA A 261 -8.00 -8.02 3.59
C ALA A 261 -7.00 -7.48 4.60
N HIS A 262 -6.98 -8.12 5.77
CA HIS A 262 -6.01 -7.82 6.81
C HIS A 262 -5.58 -9.09 7.51
N ALA A 263 -4.27 -9.21 7.70
CA ALA A 263 -3.67 -10.29 8.46
C ALA A 263 -2.72 -9.74 9.53
N PHE A 264 -2.56 -10.51 10.60
CA PHE A 264 -1.56 -10.27 11.62
C PHE A 264 -1.10 -11.61 12.22
N LEU A 265 0.09 -11.56 12.79
CA LEU A 265 0.69 -12.69 13.48
C LEU A 265 0.65 -12.41 14.98
N ASP A 266 0.08 -13.32 15.75
CA ASP A 266 0.03 -13.25 17.19
C ASP A 266 0.21 -14.67 17.80
N ASP A 267 1.09 -14.80 18.79
CA ASP A 267 1.42 -16.05 19.48
C ASP A 267 1.59 -17.28 18.55
N GLY A 268 2.31 -17.09 17.44
CA GLY A 268 2.57 -18.14 16.45
C GLY A 268 1.37 -18.49 15.56
N MET A 269 0.25 -17.81 15.69
CA MET A 269 -0.92 -17.93 14.82
C MET A 269 -0.96 -16.79 13.80
N LEU A 270 -1.22 -17.13 12.56
CA LEU A 270 -1.53 -16.18 11.50
C LEU A 270 -3.05 -16.07 11.40
N PHE A 271 -3.56 -14.88 11.67
CA PHE A 271 -4.96 -14.51 11.49
C PHE A 271 -5.12 -13.79 10.15
N LEU A 272 -6.11 -14.16 9.37
CA LEU A 272 -6.43 -13.53 8.09
C LEU A 272 -7.94 -13.36 7.97
N ALA A 273 -8.38 -12.13 7.71
CA ALA A 273 -9.77 -11.82 7.39
C ALA A 273 -9.84 -11.08 6.05
N ALA A 274 -10.86 -11.38 5.24
CA ALA A 274 -11.10 -10.67 4.00
C ALA A 274 -12.60 -10.44 3.77
N ARG A 275 -12.91 -9.38 3.01
CA ARG A 275 -14.26 -9.03 2.58
C ARG A 275 -14.26 -8.59 1.13
N VAL A 276 -15.22 -9.07 0.37
CA VAL A 276 -15.52 -8.62 -0.99
C VAL A 276 -16.82 -7.84 -0.95
N TYR A 277 -16.86 -6.72 -1.64
CA TYR A 277 -17.99 -5.80 -1.65
C TYR A 277 -18.55 -5.65 -3.05
N SER A 278 -19.88 -5.46 -3.16
CA SER A 278 -20.49 -4.90 -4.36
C SER A 278 -20.20 -3.39 -4.40
N PRO A 279 -19.55 -2.88 -5.46
CA PRO A 279 -19.29 -1.43 -5.60
C PRO A 279 -20.57 -0.62 -5.80
N GLU A 280 -21.66 -1.24 -6.27
CA GLU A 280 -22.95 -0.61 -6.54
C GLU A 280 -23.84 -0.55 -5.29
N THR A 281 -24.01 -1.68 -4.60
CA THR A 281 -24.98 -1.80 -3.49
C THR A 281 -24.35 -1.69 -2.10
N GLY A 282 -23.03 -1.92 -1.99
CA GLY A 282 -22.35 -2.04 -0.70
C GLY A 282 -22.61 -3.38 0.02
N GLU A 283 -23.31 -4.32 -0.61
CA GLU A 283 -23.41 -5.70 -0.12
C GLU A 283 -22.03 -6.32 0.01
N GLN A 284 -21.88 -7.25 0.93
CA GLN A 284 -20.59 -7.89 1.18
C GLN A 284 -20.72 -9.35 1.56
N VAL A 285 -19.69 -10.10 1.25
CA VAL A 285 -19.37 -11.40 1.85
C VAL A 285 -18.05 -11.30 2.61
N SER A 286 -17.88 -12.11 3.66
CA SER A 286 -16.68 -12.06 4.50
C SER A 286 -16.28 -13.44 4.98
N SER A 287 -14.98 -13.65 5.12
CA SER A 287 -14.40 -14.86 5.71
C SER A 287 -13.20 -14.50 6.58
N ALA A 288 -12.96 -15.29 7.63
CA ALA A 288 -11.80 -15.17 8.49
C ALA A 288 -11.35 -16.54 8.97
N HIS A 289 -10.03 -16.78 8.86
CA HIS A 289 -9.39 -18.01 9.32
C HIS A 289 -8.12 -17.71 10.09
N ALA A 290 -7.72 -18.65 10.93
CA ALA A 290 -6.45 -18.60 11.66
C ALA A 290 -5.77 -19.98 11.59
N LEU A 291 -4.45 -19.98 11.42
CA LEU A 291 -3.62 -21.18 11.43
C LEU A 291 -2.37 -20.97 12.29
N TYR A 292 -1.87 -22.04 12.90
CA TYR A 292 -0.52 -22.01 13.43
C TYR A 292 0.52 -22.04 12.30
N VAL A 293 1.46 -21.12 12.32
CA VAL A 293 2.53 -21.06 11.29
C VAL A 293 3.43 -22.31 11.31
N ALA A 294 3.48 -23.01 12.44
CA ALA A 294 4.26 -24.25 12.57
C ALA A 294 3.62 -25.46 11.87
N ASP A 295 2.32 -25.43 11.59
CA ASP A 295 1.58 -26.59 11.07
C ASP A 295 1.73 -26.76 9.56
N THR A 296 2.25 -25.76 8.86
CA THR A 296 2.36 -25.75 7.40
C THR A 296 3.61 -25.03 6.92
N ARG A 297 4.04 -25.34 5.69
CA ARG A 297 5.18 -24.67 5.05
C ARG A 297 4.81 -23.35 4.39
N THR A 298 3.54 -23.14 4.11
CA THR A 298 2.99 -22.00 3.37
C THR A 298 1.79 -21.36 4.08
N PRO A 299 1.95 -20.94 5.37
CA PRO A 299 0.81 -20.52 6.18
C PRO A 299 -0.02 -19.38 5.56
N GLY A 300 0.62 -18.46 4.88
CA GLY A 300 -0.07 -17.36 4.18
C GLY A 300 -0.93 -17.85 3.02
N GLU A 301 -0.41 -18.76 2.20
CA GLU A 301 -1.15 -19.35 1.08
C GLU A 301 -2.31 -20.23 1.56
N ASP A 302 -2.07 -21.03 2.58
CA ASP A 302 -3.08 -21.96 3.11
C ASP A 302 -4.22 -21.20 3.80
N ALA A 303 -3.92 -20.16 4.58
CA ALA A 303 -4.95 -19.28 5.15
C ALA A 303 -5.75 -18.56 4.05
N ALA A 304 -5.06 -18.06 3.03
CA ALA A 304 -5.72 -17.39 1.91
C ALA A 304 -6.61 -18.34 1.11
N ALA A 305 -6.19 -19.59 0.90
CA ALA A 305 -7.00 -20.59 0.22
C ALA A 305 -8.30 -20.89 0.97
N LEU A 306 -8.25 -21.04 2.30
CA LEU A 306 -9.45 -21.23 3.12
C LEU A 306 -10.40 -20.03 3.05
N VAL A 307 -9.85 -18.82 3.19
CA VAL A 307 -10.62 -17.58 3.11
C VAL A 307 -11.28 -17.43 1.75
N VAL A 308 -10.55 -17.66 0.66
CA VAL A 308 -11.06 -17.52 -0.71
C VAL A 308 -12.13 -18.55 -1.03
N ASP A 309 -11.92 -19.83 -0.66
CA ASP A 309 -12.90 -20.89 -0.87
C ASP A 309 -14.23 -20.55 -0.18
N GLU A 310 -14.18 -20.02 1.03
CA GLU A 310 -15.40 -19.61 1.73
C GLU A 310 -16.04 -18.37 1.11
N LEU A 311 -15.27 -17.35 0.71
CA LEU A 311 -15.80 -16.18 0.01
C LEU A 311 -16.51 -16.55 -1.30
N LEU A 312 -15.92 -17.44 -2.10
CA LEU A 312 -16.52 -17.92 -3.34
C LEU A 312 -17.81 -18.70 -3.09
N ARG A 313 -17.84 -19.56 -2.06
CA ARG A 313 -19.07 -20.27 -1.65
C ARG A 313 -20.19 -19.32 -1.19
N GLN A 314 -19.85 -18.16 -0.65
CA GLN A 314 -20.78 -17.10 -0.26
C GLN A 314 -21.21 -16.20 -1.43
N GLY A 315 -20.71 -16.42 -2.67
CA GLY A 315 -21.08 -15.65 -3.84
C GLY A 315 -20.23 -14.42 -4.11
N ALA A 316 -18.95 -14.38 -3.66
CA ALA A 316 -18.06 -13.25 -3.91
C ALA A 316 -17.95 -12.89 -5.40
N ALA A 317 -17.99 -13.88 -6.29
CA ALA A 317 -17.90 -13.69 -7.74
C ALA A 317 -19.10 -12.95 -8.34
N ASP A 318 -20.26 -13.03 -7.68
CA ASP A 318 -21.48 -12.33 -8.11
C ASP A 318 -21.51 -10.87 -7.64
N LEU A 319 -20.75 -10.56 -6.57
CA LEU A 319 -20.70 -9.21 -5.99
C LEU A 319 -19.74 -8.26 -6.70
N ALA A 320 -18.66 -8.79 -7.25
CA ALA A 320 -17.58 -7.97 -7.82
C ALA A 320 -16.97 -8.64 -9.06
N PRO A 321 -16.46 -7.85 -10.02
CA PRO A 321 -15.71 -8.39 -11.14
C PRO A 321 -14.36 -8.95 -10.62
N LEU A 322 -14.36 -10.26 -10.34
CA LEU A 322 -13.17 -11.04 -10.01
C LEU A 322 -12.71 -11.75 -11.28
N GLY A 323 -11.41 -11.76 -11.58
CA GLY A 323 -10.88 -12.31 -12.84
C GLY A 323 -11.05 -13.82 -12.99
N GLY A 324 -11.17 -14.57 -11.88
CA GLY A 324 -11.40 -16.01 -11.85
C GLY A 324 -12.85 -16.46 -12.00
N ALA A 325 -13.78 -15.53 -12.10
CA ALA A 325 -15.19 -15.86 -12.35
C ALA A 325 -15.42 -16.01 -13.85
N ARG A 326 -15.23 -17.23 -14.37
CA ARG A 326 -15.70 -17.70 -15.67
C ARG A 326 -16.77 -18.75 -15.49
#